data_07a556299e7ad17d30b8ea23f18a93e3
#
_entry.id   07a556299e7ad17d30b8ea23f18a93e3
#
_cell.length_a   1.000
_cell.length_b   1.000
_cell.length_c   1.000
_cell.angle_alpha   90.00
_cell.angle_beta   90.00
_cell.angle_gamma   90.00
#
_symmetry.space_group_name_H-M   'P 1'
#
loop_
_entity.id
_entity.type
_entity.pdbx_description
1 polymer ?
#
loop_
_entity_poly.entity_id
_entity_poly.type
_entity_poly.pdbx_seq_one_letter_code
_entity_poly.pdbx_strand_id
1 'polypeptide(L)'
;MTTQLHALWKSANSLPVIGGLLGKRIFTVAFSIKAPYFASIAPRVVDMRPNHGAVVVPNRRRNRNHIGTVHAIAVCNGLEMAMGCLAEATVPDNKRWLPKGMEVSYLAKSTGDVTCTAETDQAQWDGDDRDLPVRVRGELADGTVVVEGTIHLWVTPKK
;
A
#
# COMPACT_ATOMS: atom_id res chain seq x y z
N MET A 1 7.57 -15.15 -12.40
CA MET A 1 8.31 -15.27 -11.09
C MET A 1 7.75 -14.20 -10.17
N THR A 2 7.50 -14.55 -8.94
CA THR A 2 6.99 -13.65 -7.92
C THR A 2 8.13 -12.73 -7.44
N THR A 3 7.91 -11.43 -7.26
CA THR A 3 8.95 -10.56 -6.70
C THR A 3 9.44 -11.08 -5.34
N GLN A 4 10.66 -10.70 -4.94
CA GLN A 4 11.21 -11.12 -3.63
C GLN A 4 10.31 -10.72 -2.46
N LEU A 5 9.68 -9.54 -2.53
CA LEU A 5 8.75 -9.05 -1.50
C LEU A 5 7.47 -9.87 -1.46
N HIS A 6 6.89 -10.22 -2.60
CA HIS A 6 5.69 -11.05 -2.65
C HIS A 6 5.98 -12.49 -2.19
N ALA A 7 7.15 -13.04 -2.52
CA ALA A 7 7.58 -14.34 -2.00
C ALA A 7 7.73 -14.31 -0.47
N LEU A 8 8.33 -13.26 0.08
CA LEU A 8 8.45 -13.06 1.53
C LEU A 8 7.07 -12.95 2.21
N TRP A 9 6.12 -12.22 1.60
CA TRP A 9 4.75 -12.14 2.09
C TRP A 9 4.08 -13.51 2.17
N LYS A 10 4.18 -14.30 1.11
CA LYS A 10 3.63 -15.67 1.10
C LYS A 10 4.25 -16.55 2.17
N SER A 11 5.57 -16.54 2.30
CA SER A 11 6.29 -17.33 3.31
C SER A 11 5.93 -16.92 4.72
N ALA A 12 5.86 -15.62 5.01
CA ALA A 12 5.51 -15.09 6.33
C ALA A 12 4.07 -15.45 6.76
N ASN A 13 3.15 -15.61 5.80
CA ASN A 13 1.75 -15.92 6.07
C ASN A 13 1.40 -17.42 5.95
N SER A 14 2.31 -18.27 5.46
CA SER A 14 2.06 -19.72 5.28
C SER A 14 2.29 -20.54 6.55
N LEU A 15 2.85 -19.97 7.62
CA LEU A 15 3.13 -20.68 8.87
C LEU A 15 1.84 -20.89 9.69
N PRO A 16 1.39 -22.14 9.95
CA PRO A 16 0.04 -22.43 10.45
C PRO A 16 -0.27 -21.89 11.85
N VAL A 17 0.73 -21.63 12.69
CA VAL A 17 0.54 -21.15 14.08
C VAL A 17 0.93 -19.66 14.23
N ILE A 18 1.81 -19.15 13.38
CA ILE A 18 2.44 -17.83 13.49
C ILE A 18 2.03 -16.93 12.30
N GLY A 19 1.47 -17.52 11.24
CA GLY A 19 1.25 -16.88 9.95
C GLY A 19 0.23 -15.73 9.92
N GLY A 20 -0.64 -15.62 10.92
CA GLY A 20 -1.63 -14.54 10.95
C GLY A 20 -1.01 -13.18 11.27
N LEU A 21 -1.17 -12.74 12.52
CA LEU A 21 -0.77 -11.38 12.94
C LEU A 21 0.75 -11.18 12.97
N LEU A 22 1.52 -12.21 13.38
CA LEU A 22 2.97 -12.14 13.50
C LEU A 22 3.65 -12.13 12.12
N GLY A 23 3.18 -12.95 11.18
CA GLY A 23 3.70 -12.96 9.81
C GLY A 23 3.55 -11.60 9.12
N LYS A 24 2.39 -10.97 9.27
CA LYS A 24 2.13 -9.61 8.76
C LYS A 24 3.05 -8.55 9.40
N ARG A 25 3.36 -8.68 10.70
CA ARG A 25 4.31 -7.79 11.39
C ARG A 25 5.74 -7.97 10.87
N ILE A 26 6.20 -9.21 10.76
CA ILE A 26 7.55 -9.53 10.24
C ILE A 26 7.69 -8.97 8.82
N PHE A 27 6.70 -9.20 7.96
CA PHE A 27 6.70 -8.66 6.61
C PHE A 27 6.73 -7.11 6.60
N THR A 28 5.90 -6.46 7.43
CA THR A 28 5.87 -4.99 7.52
C THR A 28 7.24 -4.42 7.91
N VAL A 29 7.93 -5.06 8.87
CA VAL A 29 9.30 -4.66 9.27
C VAL A 29 10.28 -4.84 8.13
N ALA A 30 10.28 -5.99 7.46
CA ALA A 30 11.17 -6.27 6.33
C ALA A 30 10.92 -5.31 5.15
N PHE A 31 9.66 -5.00 4.86
CA PHE A 31 9.30 -4.00 3.85
C PHE A 31 9.82 -2.61 4.23
N SER A 32 9.65 -2.22 5.50
CA SER A 32 10.11 -0.93 6.02
C SER A 32 11.64 -0.81 6.07
N ILE A 33 12.38 -1.91 6.20
CA ILE A 33 13.85 -1.92 6.07
C ILE A 33 14.26 -1.62 4.62
N LYS A 34 13.56 -2.20 3.65
CA LYS A 34 13.83 -1.98 2.22
C LYS A 34 13.42 -0.58 1.74
N ALA A 35 12.34 -0.03 2.32
CA ALA A 35 11.83 1.31 2.04
C ALA A 35 11.62 2.08 3.36
N PRO A 36 12.70 2.63 3.95
CA PRO A 36 12.71 3.08 5.35
C PRO A 36 11.78 4.25 5.65
N TYR A 37 11.43 5.06 4.65
CA TYR A 37 10.50 6.17 4.85
C TYR A 37 9.12 5.72 5.34
N PHE A 38 8.63 4.54 4.91
CA PHE A 38 7.36 4.00 5.40
C PHE A 38 7.34 3.72 6.90
N ALA A 39 8.50 3.44 7.52
CA ALA A 39 8.58 3.26 8.97
C ALA A 39 8.14 4.51 9.76
N SER A 40 8.20 5.70 9.15
CA SER A 40 7.81 6.97 9.77
C SER A 40 6.36 6.99 10.25
N ILE A 41 5.45 6.29 9.58
CA ILE A 41 4.03 6.21 9.93
C ILE A 41 3.67 4.97 10.77
N ALA A 42 4.64 4.08 11.10
CA ALA A 42 4.41 2.81 11.80
C ALA A 42 3.27 1.98 11.18
N PRO A 43 3.30 1.69 9.89
CA PRO A 43 2.22 1.05 9.17
C PRO A 43 2.06 -0.42 9.59
N ARG A 44 0.95 -1.04 9.16
CA ARG A 44 0.74 -2.49 9.24
C ARG A 44 0.22 -2.98 7.91
N VAL A 45 0.99 -3.77 7.18
CA VAL A 45 0.49 -4.45 5.97
C VAL A 45 -0.51 -5.51 6.38
N VAL A 46 -1.70 -5.45 5.82
CA VAL A 46 -2.81 -6.37 6.15
C VAL A 46 -3.20 -7.27 4.99
N ASP A 47 -2.96 -6.82 3.75
CA ASP A 47 -3.13 -7.65 2.56
C ASP A 47 -2.13 -7.26 1.45
N MET A 48 -1.68 -8.28 0.70
CA MET A 48 -0.82 -8.12 -0.46
C MET A 48 -1.05 -9.30 -1.41
N ARG A 49 -1.71 -9.04 -2.51
CA ARG A 49 -2.04 -10.03 -3.55
C ARG A 49 -2.11 -9.36 -4.92
N PRO A 50 -2.12 -10.13 -6.01
CA PRO A 50 -2.27 -9.54 -7.35
C PRO A 50 -3.47 -8.58 -7.41
N ASN A 51 -3.24 -7.40 -7.96
CA ASN A 51 -4.21 -6.33 -8.16
C ASN A 51 -4.82 -5.72 -6.88
N HIS A 52 -4.27 -6.04 -5.70
CA HIS A 52 -4.76 -5.49 -4.44
C HIS A 52 -3.65 -5.38 -3.39
N GLY A 53 -3.61 -4.25 -2.69
CA GLY A 53 -2.77 -4.02 -1.51
C GLY A 53 -3.55 -3.31 -0.42
N ALA A 54 -3.30 -3.65 0.85
CA ALA A 54 -3.93 -2.96 1.97
C ALA A 54 -2.97 -2.77 3.14
N VAL A 55 -2.97 -1.56 3.68
CA VAL A 55 -2.09 -1.10 4.77
C VAL A 55 -2.90 -0.30 5.77
N VAL A 56 -2.72 -0.53 7.06
CA VAL A 56 -3.32 0.28 8.11
C VAL A 56 -2.32 1.32 8.60
N VAL A 57 -2.72 2.59 8.57
CA VAL A 57 -2.03 3.72 9.19
C VAL A 57 -2.68 3.97 10.56
N PRO A 58 -1.96 3.69 11.68
CA PRO A 58 -2.55 3.80 13.00
C PRO A 58 -2.70 5.26 13.45
N ASN A 59 -3.80 5.56 14.14
CA ASN A 59 -4.03 6.86 14.77
C ASN A 59 -3.16 7.02 16.05
N ARG A 60 -1.85 7.20 15.88
CA ARG A 60 -0.87 7.42 16.96
C ARG A 60 -0.38 8.86 16.97
N ARG A 61 0.09 9.36 18.12
CA ARG A 61 0.60 10.73 18.29
C ARG A 61 1.54 11.18 17.16
N ARG A 62 2.45 10.30 16.72
CA ARG A 62 3.43 10.60 15.66
C ARG A 62 2.82 10.82 14.28
N ASN A 63 1.60 10.30 14.05
CA ASN A 63 0.88 10.41 12.79
C ASN A 63 -0.18 11.51 12.81
N ARG A 64 -0.39 12.19 13.96
CA ARG A 64 -1.45 13.19 14.12
C ARG A 64 -0.99 14.57 13.67
N ASN A 65 -1.95 15.31 13.16
CA ASN A 65 -1.85 16.75 12.94
C ASN A 65 -2.22 17.55 14.22
N HIS A 66 -2.21 18.88 14.12
CA HIS A 66 -2.48 19.78 15.22
C HIS A 66 -3.92 19.72 15.77
N ILE A 67 -4.87 19.18 15.02
CA ILE A 67 -6.27 18.98 15.45
C ILE A 67 -6.53 17.56 16.00
N GLY A 68 -5.51 16.75 16.18
CA GLY A 68 -5.60 15.42 16.80
C GLY A 68 -6.04 14.28 15.88
N THR A 69 -6.27 14.52 14.60
CA THR A 69 -6.60 13.48 13.60
C THR A 69 -5.34 12.99 12.88
N VAL A 70 -5.40 11.83 12.22
CA VAL A 70 -4.28 11.36 11.39
C VAL A 70 -4.01 12.40 10.31
N HIS A 71 -2.74 12.79 10.17
CA HIS A 71 -2.32 13.77 9.19
C HIS A 71 -2.57 13.24 7.76
N ALA A 72 -3.12 14.08 6.88
CA ALA A 72 -3.44 13.68 5.51
C ALA A 72 -2.23 13.09 4.76
N ILE A 73 -1.02 13.68 4.95
CA ILE A 73 0.21 13.14 4.34
C ILE A 73 0.60 11.77 4.91
N ALA A 74 0.28 11.47 6.18
CA ALA A 74 0.49 10.13 6.71
C ALA A 74 -0.46 9.12 6.05
N VAL A 75 -1.69 9.52 5.71
CA VAL A 75 -2.60 8.69 4.92
C VAL A 75 -2.05 8.50 3.50
N CYS A 76 -1.61 9.57 2.81
CA CYS A 76 -0.99 9.46 1.48
C CYS A 76 0.21 8.51 1.46
N ASN A 77 1.07 8.56 2.50
CA ASN A 77 2.19 7.61 2.66
C ASN A 77 1.67 6.15 2.80
N GLY A 78 0.57 5.94 3.54
CA GLY A 78 -0.10 4.63 3.62
C GLY A 78 -0.68 4.14 2.30
N LEU A 79 -1.28 5.05 1.51
CA LEU A 79 -1.79 4.75 0.16
C LEU A 79 -0.66 4.36 -0.79
N GLU A 80 0.47 5.07 -0.74
CA GLU A 80 1.65 4.73 -1.55
C GLU A 80 2.24 3.37 -1.16
N MET A 81 2.28 3.04 0.14
CA MET A 81 2.72 1.73 0.59
C MET A 81 1.76 0.61 0.13
N ALA A 82 0.44 0.83 0.19
CA ALA A 82 -0.56 -0.12 -0.30
C ALA A 82 -0.41 -0.35 -1.82
N MET A 83 -0.20 0.72 -2.59
CA MET A 83 0.11 0.66 -4.02
C MET A 83 1.40 -0.13 -4.27
N GLY A 84 2.46 0.11 -3.49
CA GLY A 84 3.71 -0.65 -3.59
C GLY A 84 3.54 -2.14 -3.33
N CYS A 85 2.72 -2.53 -2.33
CA CYS A 85 2.36 -3.92 -2.07
C CYS A 85 1.64 -4.55 -3.27
N LEU A 86 0.64 -3.86 -3.82
CA LEU A 86 -0.07 -4.29 -5.03
C LEU A 86 0.88 -4.46 -6.21
N ALA A 87 1.71 -3.46 -6.49
CA ALA A 87 2.60 -3.45 -7.65
C ALA A 87 3.63 -4.60 -7.56
N GLU A 88 4.23 -4.83 -6.39
CA GLU A 88 5.16 -5.95 -6.17
C GLU A 88 4.50 -7.33 -6.31
N ALA A 89 3.18 -7.43 -6.05
CA ALA A 89 2.43 -8.67 -6.20
C ALA A 89 1.96 -8.92 -7.63
N THR A 90 1.88 -7.86 -8.48
CA THR A 90 1.19 -7.91 -9.79
C THR A 90 2.13 -7.74 -10.98
N VAL A 91 3.18 -6.92 -10.83
CA VAL A 91 4.06 -6.55 -11.95
C VAL A 91 4.60 -7.78 -12.70
N PRO A 92 4.47 -7.85 -14.04
CA PRO A 92 5.06 -8.91 -14.84
C PRO A 92 6.59 -8.96 -14.70
N ASP A 93 7.18 -10.14 -14.81
CA ASP A 93 8.62 -10.34 -14.61
C ASP A 93 9.52 -9.53 -15.53
N ASN A 94 9.04 -9.26 -16.73
CA ASN A 94 9.75 -8.49 -17.75
C ASN A 94 9.51 -6.98 -17.65
N LYS A 95 8.70 -6.52 -16.67
CA LYS A 95 8.39 -5.11 -16.44
C LYS A 95 8.92 -4.64 -15.09
N ARG A 96 9.13 -3.33 -14.97
CA ARG A 96 9.42 -2.60 -13.73
C ARG A 96 8.48 -1.41 -13.61
N TRP A 97 8.29 -0.92 -12.41
CA TRP A 97 7.40 0.19 -12.11
C TRP A 97 8.09 1.25 -11.26
N LEU A 98 7.63 2.50 -11.37
CA LEU A 98 7.99 3.62 -10.51
C LEU A 98 6.77 4.50 -10.29
N PRO A 99 6.54 5.07 -9.10
CA PRO A 99 5.53 6.10 -8.91
C PRO A 99 5.87 7.33 -9.77
N LYS A 100 4.85 7.89 -10.42
CA LYS A 100 4.97 9.07 -11.29
C LYS A 100 4.25 10.28 -10.70
N GLY A 101 3.16 10.03 -9.97
CA GLY A 101 2.36 11.08 -9.34
C GLY A 101 1.20 10.51 -8.55
N MET A 102 0.62 11.37 -7.69
CA MET A 102 -0.53 11.04 -6.86
C MET A 102 -1.51 12.21 -6.91
N GLU A 103 -2.77 11.91 -7.19
CA GLU A 103 -3.89 12.85 -7.14
C GLU A 103 -4.93 12.31 -6.18
N VAL A 104 -5.17 13.01 -5.07
CA VAL A 104 -6.11 12.56 -4.03
C VAL A 104 -6.97 13.71 -3.53
N SER A 105 -8.20 13.39 -3.15
CA SER A 105 -9.14 14.27 -2.48
C SER A 105 -9.29 13.87 -1.02
N TYR A 106 -9.25 14.85 -0.12
CA TYR A 106 -9.52 14.68 1.31
C TYR A 106 -11.02 14.90 1.57
N LEU A 107 -11.75 13.84 1.90
CA LEU A 107 -13.21 13.86 1.97
C LEU A 107 -13.73 14.02 3.40
N ALA A 108 -13.01 13.48 4.38
CA ALA A 108 -13.41 13.53 5.79
C ALA A 108 -12.20 13.54 6.74
N LYS A 109 -12.45 13.81 8.02
CA LYS A 109 -11.42 13.78 9.07
C LYS A 109 -11.04 12.34 9.40
N SER A 110 -9.75 12.05 9.44
CA SER A 110 -9.20 10.73 9.80
C SER A 110 -9.14 10.58 11.32
N THR A 111 -10.27 10.33 11.96
CA THR A 111 -10.41 10.31 13.42
C THR A 111 -9.97 9.02 14.10
N GLY A 112 -9.77 7.94 13.32
CA GLY A 112 -9.35 6.61 13.76
C GLY A 112 -8.15 6.08 12.99
N ASP A 113 -7.82 4.79 13.17
CA ASP A 113 -6.91 4.08 12.27
C ASP A 113 -7.50 4.12 10.85
N VAL A 114 -6.65 4.36 9.85
CA VAL A 114 -7.06 4.43 8.44
C VAL A 114 -6.57 3.20 7.70
N THR A 115 -7.49 2.45 7.12
CA THR A 115 -7.16 1.37 6.18
C THR A 115 -6.98 1.97 4.78
N CYS A 116 -5.77 1.94 4.28
CA CYS A 116 -5.39 2.39 2.95
C CYS A 116 -5.41 1.20 2.00
N THR A 117 -6.20 1.24 0.94
CA THR A 117 -6.29 0.22 -0.10
C THR A 117 -5.80 0.76 -1.43
N ALA A 118 -5.26 -0.13 -2.24
CA ALA A 118 -4.88 0.13 -3.63
C ALA A 118 -5.40 -1.00 -4.51
N GLU A 119 -5.92 -0.67 -5.69
CA GLU A 119 -6.54 -1.63 -6.61
C GLU A 119 -6.22 -1.32 -8.06
N THR A 120 -6.03 -2.36 -8.85
CA THR A 120 -5.92 -2.32 -10.32
C THR A 120 -6.71 -3.46 -10.93
N ASP A 121 -6.88 -3.41 -12.25
CA ASP A 121 -7.41 -4.51 -13.04
C ASP A 121 -6.26 -5.19 -13.78
N GLN A 122 -6.29 -6.52 -13.92
CA GLN A 122 -5.21 -7.28 -14.58
C GLN A 122 -4.92 -6.79 -16.00
N ALA A 123 -5.94 -6.41 -16.74
CA ALA A 123 -5.80 -5.89 -18.10
C ALA A 123 -4.88 -4.65 -18.21
N GLN A 124 -4.79 -3.83 -17.14
CA GLN A 124 -3.89 -2.68 -17.12
C GLN A 124 -2.41 -3.10 -17.13
N TRP A 125 -2.08 -4.25 -16.52
CA TRP A 125 -0.71 -4.79 -16.46
C TRP A 125 -0.32 -5.56 -17.73
N ASP A 126 -1.31 -6.16 -18.41
CA ASP A 126 -1.12 -6.94 -19.62
C ASP A 126 -0.94 -6.04 -20.86
N GLY A 127 -1.42 -4.80 -20.80
CA GLY A 127 -1.30 -3.82 -21.86
C GLY A 127 0.10 -3.23 -22.02
N ASP A 128 0.30 -2.48 -23.11
CA ASP A 128 1.56 -1.78 -23.43
C ASP A 128 1.57 -0.32 -22.95
N ASP A 129 0.50 0.14 -22.31
CA ASP A 129 0.45 1.48 -21.75
C ASP A 129 1.47 1.62 -20.63
N ARG A 130 2.25 2.70 -20.69
CA ARG A 130 3.28 3.00 -19.70
C ARG A 130 2.73 3.74 -18.48
N ASP A 131 1.58 4.39 -18.59
CA ASP A 131 0.90 5.09 -17.51
C ASP A 131 -0.20 4.19 -16.94
N LEU A 132 0.04 3.61 -15.77
CA LEU A 132 -0.89 2.70 -15.11
C LEU A 132 -1.52 3.40 -13.91
N PRO A 133 -2.80 3.79 -13.99
CA PRO A 133 -3.52 4.37 -12.87
C PRO A 133 -3.91 3.30 -11.86
N VAL A 134 -3.52 3.51 -10.60
CA VAL A 134 -3.90 2.69 -9.44
C VAL A 134 -4.95 3.44 -8.64
N ARG A 135 -6.13 2.88 -8.48
CA ARG A 135 -7.17 3.44 -7.61
C ARG A 135 -6.74 3.26 -6.15
N VAL A 136 -6.81 4.35 -5.37
CA VAL A 136 -6.45 4.33 -3.96
C VAL A 136 -7.54 4.92 -3.09
N ARG A 137 -7.71 4.37 -1.88
CA ARG A 137 -8.75 4.77 -0.95
C ARG A 137 -8.31 4.57 0.49
N GLY A 138 -8.59 5.55 1.34
CA GLY A 138 -8.39 5.47 2.78
C GLY A 138 -9.74 5.49 3.50
N GLU A 139 -9.99 4.51 4.37
CA GLU A 139 -11.25 4.35 5.09
C GLU A 139 -11.05 4.16 6.60
N LEU A 140 -11.99 4.67 7.38
CA LEU A 140 -12.15 4.37 8.79
C LEU A 140 -12.87 3.02 8.99
N ALA A 141 -12.83 2.50 10.22
CA ALA A 141 -13.46 1.22 10.57
C ALA A 141 -14.99 1.19 10.38
N ASP A 142 -15.65 2.36 10.38
CA ASP A 142 -17.08 2.52 10.14
C ASP A 142 -17.45 2.64 8.65
N GLY A 143 -16.46 2.53 7.74
CA GLY A 143 -16.64 2.67 6.29
C GLY A 143 -16.57 4.12 5.79
N THR A 144 -16.34 5.11 6.65
CA THR A 144 -16.16 6.50 6.21
C THR A 144 -14.91 6.63 5.34
N VAL A 145 -15.07 7.06 4.10
CA VAL A 145 -13.95 7.37 3.20
C VAL A 145 -13.36 8.72 3.59
N VAL A 146 -12.08 8.71 3.95
CA VAL A 146 -11.37 9.93 4.37
C VAL A 146 -10.48 10.50 3.26
N VAL A 147 -9.98 9.64 2.38
CA VAL A 147 -9.17 10.02 1.22
C VAL A 147 -9.48 9.06 0.08
N GLU A 148 -9.59 9.57 -1.15
CA GLU A 148 -9.64 8.73 -2.35
C GLU A 148 -8.92 9.40 -3.52
N GLY A 149 -8.51 8.62 -4.52
CA GLY A 149 -7.86 9.15 -5.71
C GLY A 149 -7.11 8.11 -6.52
N THR A 150 -6.07 8.58 -7.21
CA THR A 150 -5.26 7.77 -8.13
C THR A 150 -3.78 8.00 -7.88
N ILE A 151 -3.01 6.91 -7.88
CA ILE A 151 -1.55 6.95 -7.98
C ILE A 151 -1.18 6.44 -9.38
N HIS A 152 -0.42 7.23 -10.12
CA HIS A 152 0.06 6.86 -11.45
C HIS A 152 1.41 6.14 -11.35
N LEU A 153 1.51 4.97 -11.96
CA LEU A 153 2.76 4.23 -12.10
C LEU A 153 3.30 4.39 -13.51
N TRP A 154 4.60 4.59 -13.61
CA TRP A 154 5.33 4.47 -14.88
C TRP A 154 5.85 3.04 -15.01
N VAL A 155 5.24 2.27 -15.92
CA VAL A 155 5.57 0.86 -16.13
C VAL A 155 6.41 0.71 -17.41
N THR A 156 7.57 0.09 -17.31
CA THR A 156 8.51 -0.06 -18.44
C THR A 156 9.12 -1.45 -18.46
N PRO A 157 9.56 -1.93 -19.63
CA PRO A 157 10.34 -3.17 -19.71
C PRO A 157 11.61 -3.12 -18.84
N LYS A 158 11.98 -4.23 -18.25
CA LYS A 158 13.31 -4.40 -17.65
C LYS A 158 14.36 -4.43 -18.76
N LYS A 159 15.44 -3.68 -18.56
CA LYS A 159 16.62 -3.77 -19.43
C LYS A 159 17.40 -5.03 -19.10
#